data_fac48de9cfa323501c4cb6c0688c6cfe
#
_entry.id   fac48de9cfa323501c4cb6c0688c6cfe
#
_cell.length_a   1.000
_cell.length_b   1.000
_cell.length_c   1.000
_cell.angle_alpha   90.00
_cell.angle_beta   90.00
_cell.angle_gamma   90.00
#
_symmetry.space_group_name_H-M   'P 1'
#
loop_
_entity.id
_entity.type
_entity.pdbx_description
1 polymer ?
#
loop_
_entity_poly.entity_id
_entity_poly.type
_entity_poly.pdbx_seq_one_letter_code
_entity_poly.pdbx_strand_id
1 'polypeptide(L)'
;MAEISVEDVKDYLRVLDNSEDSQLKLLLDSAVEYMVSHTGLKEDVVRNKSDIKTALLILVNDFYWNRDYQTGNKYNNRLVDNIVENNRTNFIG
;
A
#
# COMPACT_ATOMS: atom_id res chain seq x y z
N MET A 1 12.75 9.40 -10.09
CA MET A 1 12.41 8.67 -8.88
C MET A 1 11.79 7.36 -9.22
N ALA A 2 12.30 6.30 -8.65
CA ALA A 2 11.78 4.98 -8.95
C ALA A 2 10.44 4.76 -8.24
N GLU A 3 9.54 4.09 -8.91
CA GLU A 3 8.32 3.69 -8.25
C GLU A 3 8.61 2.58 -7.23
N ILE A 4 7.66 2.39 -6.32
CA ILE A 4 7.82 1.38 -5.30
C ILE A 4 7.93 -0.01 -5.94
N SER A 5 8.78 -0.84 -5.38
CA SER A 5 9.05 -2.17 -5.92
C SER A 5 8.95 -3.22 -4.82
N VAL A 6 8.95 -4.49 -5.26
CA VAL A 6 8.98 -5.60 -4.30
C VAL A 6 10.24 -5.55 -3.45
N GLU A 7 11.35 -5.06 -4.00
CA GLU A 7 12.58 -4.94 -3.22
C GLU A 7 12.39 -3.96 -2.05
N ASP A 8 11.67 -2.87 -2.29
CA ASP A 8 11.36 -1.93 -1.21
C ASP A 8 10.54 -2.59 -0.13
N VAL A 9 9.58 -3.41 -0.52
CA VAL A 9 8.75 -4.13 0.42
C VAL A 9 9.58 -5.12 1.23
N LYS A 10 10.48 -5.85 0.55
CA LYS A 10 11.33 -6.82 1.23
C LYS A 10 12.24 -6.14 2.25
N ASP A 11 12.79 -5.00 1.90
CA ASP A 11 13.62 -4.25 2.82
C ASP A 11 12.83 -3.82 4.06
N TYR A 12 11.62 -3.36 3.83
CA TYR A 12 10.78 -2.89 4.93
C TYR A 12 10.40 -4.06 5.86
N LEU A 13 10.07 -5.20 5.28
CA LEU A 13 9.67 -6.38 6.06
C LEU A 13 10.84 -7.20 6.54
N ARG A 14 12.04 -6.89 6.08
CA ARG A 14 13.26 -7.63 6.40
C ARG A 14 13.21 -9.07 5.90
N VAL A 15 12.64 -9.26 4.73
CA VAL A 15 12.61 -10.57 4.07
C VAL A 15 13.86 -10.68 3.22
N LEU A 16 14.67 -11.69 3.47
CA LEU A 16 15.98 -11.80 2.85
C LEU A 16 16.01 -12.73 1.65
N ASP A 17 15.09 -13.68 1.56
CA ASP A 17 15.12 -14.61 0.44
C ASP A 17 14.03 -14.24 -0.57
N ASN A 18 13.98 -15.01 -1.66
CA ASN A 18 13.06 -14.71 -2.74
C ASN A 18 11.85 -15.63 -2.78
N SER A 19 11.66 -16.44 -1.75
CA SER A 19 10.61 -17.45 -1.79
C SER A 19 9.21 -16.86 -1.76
N GLU A 20 9.06 -15.62 -1.28
CA GLU A 20 7.76 -15.00 -1.16
C GLU A 20 7.58 -13.84 -2.14
N ASP A 21 8.45 -13.71 -3.12
CA ASP A 21 8.38 -12.55 -4.02
C ASP A 21 7.04 -12.42 -4.72
N SER A 22 6.49 -13.53 -5.22
CA SER A 22 5.20 -13.49 -5.90
C SER A 22 4.09 -13.04 -4.98
N GLN A 23 4.10 -13.55 -3.76
CA GLN A 23 3.07 -13.16 -2.79
C GLN A 23 3.21 -11.70 -2.40
N LEU A 24 4.44 -11.24 -2.20
CA LEU A 24 4.66 -9.84 -1.86
C LEU A 24 4.23 -8.92 -2.98
N LYS A 25 4.44 -9.35 -4.23
CA LYS A 25 3.96 -8.56 -5.35
C LYS A 25 2.45 -8.45 -5.35
N LEU A 26 1.75 -9.53 -5.06
CA LEU A 26 0.29 -9.50 -4.97
C LEU A 26 -0.17 -8.58 -3.86
N LEU A 27 0.50 -8.63 -2.72
CA LEU A 27 0.13 -7.75 -1.61
C LEU A 27 0.39 -6.29 -1.96
N LEU A 28 1.49 -6.03 -2.64
CA LEU A 28 1.80 -4.66 -3.06
C LEU A 28 0.75 -4.17 -4.06
N ASP A 29 0.38 -4.99 -5.03
CA ASP A 29 -0.64 -4.62 -6.00
C ASP A 29 -1.97 -4.35 -5.31
N SER A 30 -2.31 -5.16 -4.31
CA SER A 30 -3.55 -4.95 -3.54
C SER A 30 -3.50 -3.63 -2.77
N ALA A 31 -2.35 -3.32 -2.19
CA ALA A 31 -2.20 -2.05 -1.48
C ALA A 31 -2.33 -0.87 -2.43
N VAL A 32 -1.75 -1.00 -3.63
CA VAL A 32 -1.88 0.05 -4.64
C VAL A 32 -3.34 0.26 -5.02
N GLU A 33 -4.06 -0.83 -5.23
CA GLU A 33 -5.49 -0.70 -5.56
C GLU A 33 -6.28 -0.05 -4.43
N TYR A 34 -5.94 -0.39 -3.20
CA TYR A 34 -6.58 0.24 -2.06
C TYR A 34 -6.40 1.75 -2.10
N MET A 35 -5.16 2.19 -2.33
CA MET A 35 -4.87 3.61 -2.36
C MET A 35 -5.51 4.30 -3.56
N VAL A 36 -5.51 3.65 -4.72
CA VAL A 36 -6.18 4.22 -5.91
C VAL A 36 -7.66 4.42 -5.62
N SER A 37 -8.30 3.42 -5.03
CA SER A 37 -9.74 3.51 -4.71
C SER A 37 -10.04 4.63 -3.72
N HIS A 38 -9.19 4.79 -2.74
CA HIS A 38 -9.50 5.71 -1.65
C HIS A 38 -9.04 7.14 -1.92
N THR A 39 -8.02 7.32 -2.76
CA THR A 39 -7.52 8.66 -3.07
C THR A 39 -8.09 9.21 -4.37
N GLY A 40 -8.48 8.35 -5.27
CA GLY A 40 -8.87 8.77 -6.61
C GLY A 40 -7.72 9.12 -7.52
N LEU A 41 -6.49 8.90 -7.08
CA LEU A 41 -5.31 9.17 -7.88
C LEU A 41 -5.06 8.03 -8.86
N LYS A 42 -4.31 8.32 -9.92
CA LYS A 42 -3.93 7.29 -10.88
C LYS A 42 -2.89 6.37 -10.28
N GLU A 43 -2.83 5.16 -10.82
CA GLU A 43 -1.93 4.15 -10.30
C GLU A 43 -0.47 4.59 -10.31
N ASP A 44 -0.02 5.21 -11.41
CA ASP A 44 1.36 5.64 -11.49
C ASP A 44 1.70 6.71 -10.46
N VAL A 45 0.74 7.59 -10.16
CA VAL A 45 0.94 8.59 -9.13
C VAL A 45 1.04 7.91 -7.76
N VAL A 46 0.17 6.95 -7.51
CA VAL A 46 0.18 6.22 -6.23
C VAL A 46 1.53 5.53 -6.03
N ARG A 47 2.07 4.93 -7.07
CA ARG A 47 3.31 4.17 -6.95
C ARG A 47 4.53 5.06 -6.77
N ASN A 48 4.43 6.34 -7.11
CA ASN A 48 5.62 7.20 -7.11
C ASN A 48 5.62 8.30 -6.05
N LYS A 49 4.48 8.59 -5.46
CA LYS A 49 4.39 9.67 -4.50
C LYS A 49 4.95 9.22 -3.15
N SER A 50 5.89 9.99 -2.60
CA SER A 50 6.67 9.50 -1.46
C SER A 50 5.85 9.23 -0.21
N ASP A 51 4.87 10.08 0.12
CA ASP A 51 4.05 9.81 1.31
C ASP A 51 3.13 8.61 1.08
N ILE A 52 2.66 8.43 -0.15
CA ILE A 52 1.82 7.28 -0.46
C ILE A 52 2.66 6.00 -0.42
N LYS A 53 3.93 6.07 -0.83
CA LYS A 53 4.80 4.90 -0.71
C LYS A 53 4.88 4.42 0.74
N THR A 54 4.95 5.35 1.68
CA THR A 54 4.93 4.98 3.09
C THR A 54 3.65 4.24 3.44
N ALA A 55 2.51 4.75 2.97
CA ALA A 55 1.24 4.07 3.21
C ALA A 55 1.21 2.69 2.58
N LEU A 56 1.77 2.56 1.39
CA LEU A 56 1.81 1.26 0.71
C LEU A 56 2.62 0.25 1.52
N LEU A 57 3.76 0.67 2.05
CA LEU A 57 4.57 -0.22 2.87
C LEU A 57 3.82 -0.64 4.13
N ILE A 58 3.12 0.29 4.76
CA ILE A 58 2.33 -0.03 5.95
C ILE A 58 1.22 -1.00 5.60
N LEU A 59 0.53 -0.79 4.49
CA LEU A 59 -0.55 -1.66 4.07
C LEU A 59 -0.03 -3.06 3.78
N VAL A 60 1.07 -3.16 3.05
CA VAL A 60 1.63 -4.48 2.74
C VAL A 60 2.05 -5.19 4.01
N ASN A 61 2.67 -4.46 4.93
CA ASN A 61 3.06 -5.05 6.20
C ASN A 61 1.87 -5.61 6.95
N ASP A 62 0.79 -4.84 7.00
CA ASP A 62 -0.42 -5.29 7.68
C ASP A 62 -1.05 -6.48 6.97
N PHE A 63 -1.09 -6.46 5.65
CA PHE A 63 -1.63 -7.58 4.89
C PHE A 63 -0.79 -8.84 5.09
N TYR A 64 0.51 -8.66 5.18
CA TYR A 64 1.44 -9.77 5.33
C TYR A 64 1.26 -10.45 6.68
N TRP A 65 1.12 -9.68 7.74
CA TRP A 65 1.03 -10.21 9.10
C TRP A 65 -0.40 -10.53 9.52
N ASN A 66 -1.39 -9.87 8.92
CA ASN A 66 -2.79 -10.00 9.33
C ASN A 66 -3.63 -10.51 8.19
N ARG A 67 -3.40 -11.75 7.80
CA ARG A 67 -4.11 -12.34 6.67
C ARG A 67 -5.61 -12.47 6.93
N ASP A 68 -6.01 -12.37 8.18
CA ASP A 68 -7.41 -12.50 8.53
C ASP A 68 -8.24 -11.29 8.19
N TYR A 69 -7.62 -10.21 7.76
CA TYR A 69 -8.39 -9.04 7.42
C TYR A 69 -9.42 -9.35 6.32
N GLN A 70 -9.19 -10.44 5.60
CA GLN A 70 -10.11 -10.84 4.54
C GLN A 70 -11.44 -11.33 5.07
N THR A 71 -11.56 -11.53 6.35
CA THR A 71 -12.80 -12.04 6.93
C THR A 71 -13.85 -10.95 7.10
N GLY A 72 -13.62 -9.80 6.52
CA GLY A 72 -14.60 -8.74 6.54
C GLY A 72 -14.37 -7.66 7.57
N ASN A 73 -13.34 -7.80 8.38
CA ASN A 73 -13.01 -6.75 9.32
C ASN A 73 -12.48 -5.55 8.57
N LYS A 74 -12.91 -4.40 9.00
CA LYS A 74 -12.43 -3.18 8.39
C LYS A 74 -10.96 -3.01 8.68
N TYR A 75 -10.20 -2.70 7.66
CA TYR A 75 -8.83 -2.27 7.86
C TYR A 75 -8.88 -0.89 8.52
N ASN A 76 -8.14 -0.72 9.56
CA ASN A 76 -8.18 0.52 10.30
C ASN A 76 -6.78 0.89 10.76
N ASN A 77 -6.15 1.80 10.04
CA ASN A 77 -4.83 2.30 10.39
C ASN A 77 -4.86 3.82 10.24
N ARG A 78 -4.71 4.51 11.35
CA ARG A 78 -4.86 5.96 11.37
C ARG A 78 -3.83 6.67 10.49
N LEU A 79 -2.61 6.16 10.46
CA LEU A 79 -1.58 6.79 9.62
C LEU A 79 -1.93 6.68 8.15
N VAL A 80 -2.38 5.51 7.73
CA VAL A 80 -2.80 5.32 6.34
C VAL A 80 -4.00 6.22 6.05
N ASP A 81 -4.95 6.30 6.98
CA ASP A 81 -6.12 7.15 6.79
C ASP A 81 -5.72 8.62 6.61
N ASN A 82 -4.76 9.07 7.39
CA ASN A 82 -4.29 10.46 7.26
C ASN A 82 -3.65 10.69 5.90
N ILE A 83 -2.86 9.74 5.43
CA ILE A 83 -2.24 9.88 4.12
C ILE A 83 -3.29 9.89 3.03
N VAL A 84 -4.30 9.03 3.15
CA VAL A 84 -5.41 9.02 2.19
C VAL A 84 -6.11 10.37 2.17
N GLU A 85 -6.43 10.91 3.33
CA GLU A 85 -7.13 12.19 3.39
C GLU A 85 -6.32 13.31 2.76
N ASN A 86 -5.01 13.31 2.99
CA ASN A 86 -4.14 14.34 2.42
C ASN A 86 -4.04 14.24 0.91
N ASN A 87 -4.34 13.08 0.35
CA ASN A 87 -4.17 12.86 -1.08
C ASN A 87 -5.47 12.63 -1.84
N ARG A 88 -6.61 12.70 -1.16
CA ARG A 88 -7.88 12.49 -1.84
C ARG A 88 -8.13 13.59 -2.83
N THR A 89 -8.58 13.16 -4.00
CA THR A 89 -9.03 14.12 -4.98
C THR A 89 -10.40 14.60 -4.56
N ASN A 90 -10.51 15.89 -4.41
CA ASN A 90 -11.76 16.45 -3.95
C ASN A 90 -12.46 17.13 -5.11
N PHE A 91 -13.54 16.54 -5.53
CA PHE A 91 -14.29 17.07 -6.65
C PHE A 91 -15.52 17.80 -6.25
N ILE A 92 -15.61 18.12 -5.03
CA ILE A 92 -16.74 18.89 -4.62
C ILE A 92 -16.58 20.23 -5.22
N GLY A 93 -17.00 20.27 -6.32
CA GLY A 93 -16.79 21.53 -7.01
C GLY A 93 -17.29 22.54 -6.14
#